data_f10398c9f81a47a7af963f940d2bd6ae
#
_entry.id   f10398c9f81a47a7af963f940d2bd6ae
#
_cell.length_a   1.000
_cell.length_b   1.000
_cell.length_c   1.000
_cell.angle_alpha   90.00
_cell.angle_beta   90.00
_cell.angle_gamma   90.00
#
_symmetry.space_group_name_H-M   'P 1'
#
loop_
_entity.id
_entity.type
_entity.pdbx_description
1 polymer ?
#
loop_
_entity_poly.entity_id
_entity_poly.type
_entity_poly.pdbx_seq_one_letter_code
_entity_poly.pdbx_strand_id
1 'polypeptide(L)'
;MLDSPRSIPLRLNGDHQGELALFLVEGYAYPLKHATPALEDLFDEDESPKLVEMKRLHTYVAKLLYLAKQTRPECLVATLFLCTRVTSTMQDQKKLDRAIGHLRGTPNRTVTLRPGKMGIVPRLYVDASYGVHADGKSHTIVI
;
A
#
# COMPACT_ATOMS: atom_id res chain seq x y z
N MET A 1 46.25 -2.17 -1.14
CA MET A 1 45.17 -2.47 -2.11
C MET A 1 43.94 -2.87 -1.28
N LEU A 2 43.10 -1.90 -0.97
CA LEU A 2 41.91 -2.12 -0.12
C LEU A 2 40.84 -2.73 -0.98
N ASP A 3 40.45 -3.96 -0.67
CA ASP A 3 39.30 -4.64 -1.27
C ASP A 3 38.07 -3.75 -1.18
N SER A 4 37.48 -3.48 -2.34
CA SER A 4 36.20 -2.80 -2.42
C SER A 4 35.15 -3.62 -1.64
N PRO A 5 34.36 -3.00 -0.77
CA PRO A 5 33.35 -3.73 -0.03
C PRO A 5 32.39 -4.37 -1.04
N ARG A 6 32.32 -5.69 -1.02
CA ARG A 6 31.37 -6.48 -1.80
C ARG A 6 29.98 -5.93 -1.46
N SER A 7 29.37 -5.32 -2.46
CA SER A 7 27.97 -4.94 -2.36
C SER A 7 27.16 -6.22 -2.09
N ILE A 8 26.72 -6.40 -0.86
CA ILE A 8 25.72 -7.40 -0.54
C ILE A 8 24.43 -6.87 -1.18
N PRO A 9 23.94 -7.51 -2.25
CA PRO A 9 22.61 -7.15 -2.72
C PRO A 9 21.66 -7.55 -1.61
N LEU A 10 21.06 -6.58 -0.94
CA LEU A 10 19.82 -6.78 -0.21
C LEU A 10 18.74 -7.10 -1.28
N ARG A 11 18.85 -8.27 -1.85
CA ARG A 11 17.75 -8.94 -2.52
C ARG A 11 16.82 -9.40 -1.41
N LEU A 12 15.89 -8.57 -1.05
CA LEU A 12 14.57 -9.11 -0.72
C LEU A 12 14.17 -9.82 -2.01
N ASN A 13 14.28 -11.16 -2.02
CA ASN A 13 14.11 -11.96 -3.22
C ASN A 13 12.84 -11.52 -3.92
N GLY A 14 12.97 -10.92 -5.12
CA GLY A 14 11.85 -10.35 -5.87
C GLY A 14 10.73 -11.35 -6.13
N ASP A 15 11.07 -12.63 -6.18
CA ASP A 15 10.14 -13.74 -6.40
C ASP A 15 9.18 -13.93 -5.23
N HIS A 16 9.63 -13.78 -3.99
CA HIS A 16 8.78 -13.94 -2.80
C HIS A 16 7.89 -12.71 -2.50
N GLN A 17 8.19 -11.54 -3.03
CA GLN A 17 7.36 -10.35 -2.79
C GLN A 17 6.01 -10.46 -3.51
N GLY A 18 6.01 -10.98 -4.73
CA GLY A 18 4.79 -11.24 -5.48
C GLY A 18 3.93 -12.34 -4.85
N GLU A 19 4.56 -13.41 -4.42
CA GLU A 19 3.90 -14.52 -3.72
C GLU A 19 3.31 -14.05 -2.39
N LEU A 20 4.04 -13.25 -1.61
CA LEU A 20 3.54 -12.69 -0.36
C LEU A 20 2.31 -11.80 -0.58
N ALA A 21 2.34 -10.96 -1.64
CA ALA A 21 1.21 -10.10 -1.97
C ALA A 21 -0.03 -10.93 -2.30
N LEU A 22 0.10 -11.98 -3.10
CA LEU A 22 -1.01 -12.86 -3.45
C LEU A 22 -1.52 -13.68 -2.25
N PHE A 23 -0.61 -14.18 -1.43
CA PHE A 23 -0.95 -14.93 -0.21
C PHE A 23 -1.76 -14.08 0.79
N LEU A 24 -1.34 -12.85 1.04
CA LEU A 24 -2.03 -11.98 2.00
C LEU A 24 -3.44 -11.59 1.57
N VAL A 25 -3.71 -11.58 0.26
CA VAL A 25 -5.05 -11.32 -0.28
C VAL A 25 -5.78 -12.61 -0.72
N GLU A 26 -5.23 -13.77 -0.38
CA GLU A 26 -5.90 -15.04 -0.61
C GLU A 26 -7.28 -15.08 0.06
N GLY A 27 -8.25 -15.66 -0.63
CA GLY A 27 -9.63 -15.72 -0.15
C GLY A 27 -10.43 -14.41 -0.33
N TYR A 28 -9.83 -13.35 -0.87
CA TYR A 28 -10.57 -12.15 -1.24
C TYR A 28 -11.22 -12.31 -2.61
N ALA A 29 -12.54 -12.33 -2.64
CA ALA A 29 -13.33 -12.62 -3.85
C ALA A 29 -13.49 -11.37 -4.74
N TYR A 30 -12.41 -10.89 -5.35
CA TYR A 30 -12.46 -9.81 -6.33
C TYR A 30 -11.61 -10.15 -7.56
N PRO A 31 -12.22 -10.47 -8.71
CA PRO A 31 -11.51 -11.01 -9.88
C PRO A 31 -10.86 -9.95 -10.77
N LEU A 32 -11.28 -8.69 -10.68
CA LEU A 32 -10.81 -7.66 -11.59
C LEU A 32 -9.38 -7.22 -11.28
N LYS A 33 -8.66 -6.83 -12.34
CA LYS A 33 -7.29 -6.30 -12.27
C LYS A 33 -7.30 -4.83 -12.60
N HIS A 34 -6.51 -4.04 -11.88
CA HIS A 34 -6.43 -2.60 -12.08
C HIS A 34 -4.99 -2.13 -12.28
N ALA A 35 -4.81 -1.12 -13.12
CA ALA A 35 -3.50 -0.52 -13.39
C ALA A 35 -3.00 0.33 -12.20
N THR A 36 -3.92 0.95 -11.45
CA THR A 36 -3.62 1.84 -10.32
C THR A 36 -4.33 1.38 -9.05
N PRO A 37 -3.72 1.56 -7.87
CA PRO A 37 -4.32 1.16 -6.59
C PRO A 37 -5.45 2.08 -6.13
N ALA A 38 -5.52 3.30 -6.65
CA ALA A 38 -6.55 4.30 -6.35
C ALA A 38 -6.93 5.09 -7.59
N LEU A 39 -8.03 5.85 -7.50
CA LEU A 39 -8.47 6.87 -8.44
C LEU A 39 -8.37 8.25 -7.80
N GLU A 40 -8.66 9.28 -8.58
CA GLU A 40 -8.66 10.68 -8.14
C GLU A 40 -9.71 10.95 -7.05
N ASP A 41 -10.81 10.19 -7.05
CA ASP A 41 -11.90 10.24 -6.08
C ASP A 41 -11.59 9.53 -4.74
N LEU A 42 -10.32 9.16 -4.48
CA LEU A 42 -9.94 8.43 -3.28
C LEU A 42 -10.40 9.12 -1.99
N PHE A 43 -10.30 10.45 -1.95
CA PHE A 43 -10.60 11.26 -0.77
C PHE A 43 -12.02 11.83 -0.75
N ASP A 44 -12.80 11.57 -1.80
CA ASP A 44 -14.16 12.06 -1.88
C ASP A 44 -15.03 11.43 -0.80
N GLU A 45 -15.86 12.26 -0.17
CA GLU A 45 -16.90 11.79 0.75
C GLU A 45 -18.01 11.10 -0.01
N ASP A 46 -18.60 10.14 0.66
CA ASP A 46 -19.63 9.30 0.11
C ASP A 46 -20.78 9.10 1.09
N GLU A 47 -21.99 9.29 0.61
CA GLU A 47 -23.23 9.02 1.34
C GLU A 47 -23.69 7.55 1.20
N SER A 48 -22.82 6.67 0.68
CA SER A 48 -23.17 5.26 0.50
C SER A 48 -23.52 4.58 1.83
N PRO A 49 -24.34 3.51 1.76
CA PRO A 49 -24.71 2.73 2.93
C PRO A 49 -23.48 2.20 3.67
N LYS A 50 -23.59 2.16 5.00
CA LYS A 50 -22.57 1.56 5.85
C LYS A 50 -22.45 0.07 5.57
N LEU A 51 -21.23 -0.45 5.63
CA LEU A 51 -20.97 -1.88 5.51
C LEU A 51 -21.44 -2.63 6.75
N VAL A 52 -22.09 -3.77 6.53
CA VAL A 52 -22.46 -4.70 7.60
C VAL A 52 -21.23 -5.47 8.10
N GLU A 53 -20.32 -5.85 7.20
CA GLU A 53 -19.11 -6.65 7.52
C GLU A 53 -17.85 -5.80 7.61
N MET A 54 -17.85 -4.75 8.44
CA MET A 54 -16.68 -3.87 8.63
C MET A 54 -15.43 -4.62 9.08
N LYS A 55 -15.58 -5.67 9.90
CA LYS A 55 -14.46 -6.47 10.40
C LYS A 55 -13.66 -7.10 9.28
N ARG A 56 -14.32 -7.58 8.23
CA ARG A 56 -13.66 -8.16 7.06
C ARG A 56 -12.84 -7.10 6.31
N LEU A 57 -13.42 -5.93 6.06
CA LEU A 57 -12.72 -4.82 5.43
C LEU A 57 -11.47 -4.44 6.22
N HIS A 58 -11.58 -4.22 7.53
CA HIS A 58 -10.45 -3.84 8.38
C HIS A 58 -9.34 -4.91 8.39
N THR A 59 -9.70 -6.20 8.33
CA THR A 59 -8.72 -7.29 8.24
C THR A 59 -7.88 -7.18 6.95
N TYR A 60 -8.52 -6.94 5.81
CA TYR A 60 -7.78 -6.81 4.54
C TYR A 60 -7.03 -5.48 4.44
N VAL A 61 -7.56 -4.40 5.00
CA VAL A 61 -6.84 -3.12 5.09
C VAL A 61 -5.56 -3.28 5.92
N ALA A 62 -5.61 -4.01 7.04
CA ALA A 62 -4.41 -4.29 7.85
C ALA A 62 -3.36 -5.12 7.08
N LYS A 63 -3.79 -6.15 6.35
CA LYS A 63 -2.91 -6.94 5.47
C LYS A 63 -2.29 -6.08 4.37
N LEU A 64 -3.10 -5.22 3.75
CA LEU A 64 -2.65 -4.30 2.72
C LEU A 64 -1.64 -3.27 3.26
N LEU A 65 -1.85 -2.77 4.49
CA LEU A 65 -0.91 -1.86 5.15
C LEU A 65 0.44 -2.53 5.38
N TYR A 66 0.45 -3.78 5.82
CA TYR A 66 1.68 -4.55 5.97
C TYR A 66 2.43 -4.65 4.64
N LEU A 67 1.74 -5.05 3.57
CA LEU A 67 2.32 -5.13 2.22
C LEU A 67 2.86 -3.79 1.72
N ALA A 68 2.07 -2.73 1.87
CA ALA A 68 2.43 -1.40 1.40
C ALA A 68 3.72 -0.90 2.04
N LYS A 69 3.90 -1.16 3.33
CA LYS A 69 5.12 -0.80 4.06
C LYS A 69 6.34 -1.64 3.68
N GLN A 70 6.15 -2.90 3.32
CA GLN A 70 7.26 -3.82 3.06
C GLN A 70 7.70 -3.83 1.60
N THR A 71 6.75 -3.92 0.67
CA THR A 71 7.07 -4.28 -0.71
C THR A 71 6.29 -3.50 -1.77
N ARG A 72 5.17 -2.86 -1.41
CA ARG A 72 4.22 -2.24 -2.34
C ARG A 72 3.87 -0.79 -1.96
N PRO A 73 4.88 0.11 -1.92
CA PRO A 73 4.68 1.49 -1.44
C PRO A 73 3.67 2.28 -2.28
N GLU A 74 3.43 1.92 -3.52
CA GLU A 74 2.42 2.55 -4.36
C GLU A 74 0.98 2.37 -3.83
N CYS A 75 0.74 1.36 -2.99
CA CYS A 75 -0.54 1.15 -2.33
C CYS A 75 -0.70 1.94 -1.03
N LEU A 76 0.35 2.63 -0.57
CA LEU A 76 0.39 3.20 0.77
C LEU A 76 -0.67 4.29 0.97
N VAL A 77 -0.83 5.19 0.02
CA VAL A 77 -1.81 6.30 0.12
C VAL A 77 -3.24 5.77 0.23
N ALA A 78 -3.64 4.86 -0.66
CA ALA A 78 -4.97 4.24 -0.62
C ALA A 78 -5.20 3.49 0.70
N THR A 79 -4.18 2.80 1.18
CA THR A 79 -4.26 2.01 2.42
C THR A 79 -4.37 2.90 3.64
N LEU A 80 -3.58 3.97 3.73
CA LEU A 80 -3.65 4.93 4.85
C LEU A 80 -5.01 5.60 4.91
N PHE A 81 -5.58 5.99 3.77
CA PHE A 81 -6.94 6.50 3.71
C PHE A 81 -7.93 5.50 4.31
N LEU A 82 -7.90 4.24 3.87
CA LEU A 82 -8.79 3.20 4.36
C LEU A 82 -8.60 2.90 5.86
N CYS A 83 -7.38 3.05 6.38
CA CYS A 83 -7.11 2.91 7.82
C CYS A 83 -7.82 3.98 8.68
N THR A 84 -8.14 5.15 8.12
CA THR A 84 -8.86 6.20 8.84
C THR A 84 -10.37 5.95 8.92
N ARG A 85 -10.88 5.00 8.14
CA ARG A 85 -12.32 4.71 8.01
C ARG A 85 -12.81 3.79 9.13
N VAL A 86 -13.13 4.37 10.29
CA VAL A 86 -13.67 3.63 11.45
C VAL A 86 -15.05 3.05 11.13
N THR A 87 -15.91 3.86 10.48
CA THR A 87 -17.19 3.42 9.96
C THR A 87 -17.10 3.35 8.44
N SER A 88 -16.92 2.14 7.93
CA SER A 88 -16.71 1.92 6.50
C SER A 88 -18.02 1.86 5.71
N THR A 89 -17.99 2.37 4.50
CA THR A 89 -19.12 2.40 3.57
C THR A 89 -18.92 1.42 2.42
N MET A 90 -19.94 1.26 1.57
CA MET A 90 -19.83 0.48 0.34
C MET A 90 -18.79 1.06 -0.62
N GLN A 91 -18.55 2.37 -0.56
CA GLN A 91 -17.50 3.01 -1.36
C GLN A 91 -16.10 2.64 -0.85
N ASP A 92 -15.90 2.61 0.46
CA ASP A 92 -14.64 2.14 1.04
C ASP A 92 -14.32 0.70 0.62
N GLN A 93 -15.37 -0.14 0.51
CA GLN A 93 -15.23 -1.50 -0.03
C GLN A 93 -14.72 -1.48 -1.48
N LYS A 94 -15.28 -0.62 -2.35
CA LYS A 94 -14.83 -0.48 -3.73
C LYS A 94 -13.38 0.04 -3.83
N LYS A 95 -13.00 0.96 -2.94
CA LYS A 95 -11.62 1.46 -2.85
C LYS A 95 -10.65 0.34 -2.45
N LEU A 96 -11.02 -0.52 -1.50
CA LEU A 96 -10.26 -1.71 -1.13
C LEU A 96 -10.19 -2.72 -2.29
N ASP A 97 -11.32 -3.00 -2.94
CA ASP A 97 -11.40 -3.89 -4.11
C ASP A 97 -10.41 -3.48 -5.19
N ARG A 98 -10.35 -2.18 -5.46
CA ARG A 98 -9.43 -1.62 -6.45
C ARG A 98 -7.96 -1.83 -6.05
N ALA A 99 -7.60 -1.54 -4.82
CA ALA A 99 -6.23 -1.72 -4.33
C ALA A 99 -5.80 -3.19 -4.42
N ILE A 100 -6.67 -4.13 -4.05
CA ILE A 100 -6.40 -5.57 -4.17
C ILE A 100 -6.34 -6.00 -5.64
N GLY A 101 -7.22 -5.48 -6.48
CA GLY A 101 -7.19 -5.72 -7.93
C GLY A 101 -5.89 -5.22 -8.58
N HIS A 102 -5.33 -4.12 -8.10
CA HIS A 102 -4.02 -3.64 -8.52
C HIS A 102 -2.90 -4.63 -8.14
N LEU A 103 -2.88 -5.14 -6.91
CA LEU A 103 -1.91 -6.15 -6.49
C LEU A 103 -1.95 -7.38 -7.39
N ARG A 104 -3.14 -7.88 -7.70
CA ARG A 104 -3.33 -9.02 -8.60
C ARG A 104 -2.97 -8.74 -10.05
N GLY A 105 -3.13 -7.49 -10.49
CA GLY A 105 -2.72 -7.05 -11.82
C GLY A 105 -1.21 -6.87 -11.98
N THR A 106 -0.49 -6.71 -10.87
CA THR A 106 0.94 -6.39 -10.86
C THR A 106 1.72 -7.27 -9.87
N PRO A 107 1.60 -8.62 -9.92
CA PRO A 107 2.20 -9.49 -8.91
C PRO A 107 3.73 -9.41 -8.88
N ASN A 108 4.36 -9.18 -10.02
CA ASN A 108 5.81 -9.16 -10.17
C ASN A 108 6.44 -7.78 -9.95
N ARG A 109 5.64 -6.79 -9.50
CA ARG A 109 6.19 -5.47 -9.19
C ARG A 109 6.99 -5.53 -7.90
N THR A 110 8.24 -5.10 -7.97
CA THR A 110 9.18 -5.14 -6.84
C THR A 110 9.84 -3.79 -6.63
N VAL A 111 10.27 -3.53 -5.39
CA VAL A 111 11.11 -2.40 -5.06
C VAL A 111 12.55 -2.89 -4.96
N THR A 112 13.44 -2.29 -5.75
CA THR A 112 14.87 -2.59 -5.71
C THR A 112 15.60 -1.45 -5.02
N LEU A 113 16.20 -1.74 -3.88
CA LEU A 113 17.08 -0.81 -3.18
C LEU A 113 18.52 -1.04 -3.64
N ARG A 114 19.20 0.03 -4.04
CA ARG A 114 20.61 -0.01 -4.46
C ARG A 114 21.43 0.95 -3.60
N PRO A 115 22.60 0.55 -3.10
CA PRO A 115 23.49 1.47 -2.41
C PRO A 115 23.98 2.54 -3.38
N GLY A 116 24.07 3.77 -2.91
CA GLY A 116 24.70 4.85 -3.66
C GLY A 116 26.22 4.68 -3.77
N LYS A 117 26.86 5.50 -4.59
CA LYS A 117 28.33 5.49 -4.78
C LYS A 117 29.12 5.74 -3.49
N MET A 118 28.53 6.40 -2.51
CA MET A 118 29.12 6.73 -1.21
C MET A 118 28.76 5.73 -0.08
N GLY A 119 28.29 4.53 -0.44
CA GLY A 119 27.84 3.53 0.52
C GLY A 119 26.36 3.69 0.90
N ILE A 120 25.96 3.05 2.01
CA ILE A 120 24.59 3.09 2.51
C ILE A 120 24.44 4.32 3.42
N VAL A 121 23.77 5.35 2.89
CA VAL A 121 23.39 6.53 3.67
C VAL A 121 21.86 6.52 3.81
N PRO A 122 21.33 6.27 5.01
CA PRO A 122 19.89 6.36 5.21
C PRO A 122 19.42 7.82 5.03
N ARG A 123 18.41 8.01 4.21
CA ARG A 123 17.76 9.32 4.03
C ARG A 123 16.30 9.16 4.42
N LEU A 124 15.86 10.03 5.29
CA LEU A 124 14.48 10.09 5.72
C LEU A 124 13.79 11.25 4.98
N TYR A 125 12.73 10.92 4.28
CA TYR A 125 11.85 11.92 3.67
C TYR A 125 10.57 11.97 4.49
N VAL A 126 10.22 13.17 4.96
CA VAL A 126 9.00 13.40 5.72
C VAL A 126 8.14 14.36 4.90
N ASP A 127 6.93 13.94 4.62
CA ASP A 127 5.92 14.77 3.99
C ASP A 127 4.63 14.74 4.80
N ALA A 128 3.92 15.85 4.84
CA ALA A 128 2.66 15.98 5.54
C ALA A 128 1.65 16.73 4.68
N SER A 129 0.50 16.13 4.47
CA SER A 129 -0.63 16.79 3.84
C SER A 129 -1.59 17.32 4.91
N TYR A 130 -2.00 18.57 4.79
CA TYR A 130 -2.92 19.23 5.72
C TYR A 130 -4.34 19.21 5.16
N GLY A 131 -5.30 18.80 6.00
CA GLY A 131 -6.72 18.94 5.70
C GLY A 131 -7.23 18.20 4.47
N VAL A 132 -6.62 17.05 4.09
CA VAL A 132 -7.02 16.27 2.90
C VAL A 132 -8.33 15.51 3.07
N HIS A 133 -8.80 15.38 4.31
CA HIS A 133 -10.10 14.81 4.60
C HIS A 133 -11.12 15.92 4.84
N ALA A 134 -12.38 15.65 4.51
CA ALA A 134 -13.46 16.60 4.73
C ALA A 134 -13.68 16.94 6.23
N ASP A 135 -13.27 16.03 7.13
CA ASP A 135 -13.24 16.27 8.58
C ASP A 135 -11.98 17.01 9.07
N GLY A 136 -11.16 17.52 8.14
CA GLY A 136 -9.95 18.31 8.43
C GLY A 136 -8.75 17.50 8.91
N LYS A 137 -8.81 16.16 8.90
CA LYS A 137 -7.68 15.31 9.26
C LYS A 137 -6.56 15.37 8.23
N SER A 138 -5.36 15.19 8.72
CA SER A 138 -4.11 15.28 7.95
C SER A 138 -3.40 13.93 7.91
N HIS A 139 -2.54 13.73 6.91
CA HIS A 139 -1.64 12.59 6.86
C HIS A 139 -0.19 13.04 6.99
N THR A 140 0.60 12.25 7.71
CA THR A 140 2.06 12.34 7.70
C THR A 140 2.62 11.02 7.17
N ILE A 141 3.45 11.11 6.15
CA ILE A 141 4.15 9.97 5.57
C ILE A 141 5.64 10.12 5.87
N VAL A 142 6.24 9.06 6.36
CA VAL A 142 7.68 8.94 6.58
C VAL A 142 8.19 7.80 5.72
N ILE A 143 9.11 8.10 4.81
CA ILE A 143 9.70 7.17 3.86
C ILE A 143 11.22 7.14 4.04
#